data_e82b27de5f33a9cc4ace7cc4ecfcc7c8
#
_entry.id   e82b27de5f33a9cc4ace7cc4ecfcc7c8
#
_cell.length_a   1.000
_cell.length_b   1.000
_cell.length_c   1.000
_cell.angle_alpha   90.00
_cell.angle_beta   90.00
_cell.angle_gamma   90.00
#
_symmetry.space_group_name_H-M   'P 1'
#
loop_
_entity.id
_entity.type
_entity.pdbx_description
1 polymer ?
#
loop_
_entity_poly.entity_id
_entity_poly.type
_entity_poly.pdbx_seq_one_letter_code
_entity_poly.pdbx_strand_id
1 'polypeptide(L)'
;MLANPARRAKDRAVRTDSRLSRMLHVLLHMARHDGPMTSEAIARMLGTNPVVVRRTMAGLRDAGYVRSEKGHGGGWAIAADLETVSLLDVHRAVGGPRLFAIGNEHPDAACAVEKVVNAAVEDALREAETLLVARLGAVSLAELARSFAPHCAPVS
;
A
#
# COMPACT_ATOMS: atom_id res chain seq x y z
N MET A 1 6.83 -26.55 -36.71
CA MET A 1 5.82 -26.45 -35.63
C MET A 1 6.01 -25.11 -34.96
N LEU A 2 5.25 -24.08 -35.42
CA LEU A 2 5.42 -22.70 -34.97
C LEU A 2 4.64 -22.50 -33.66
N ALA A 3 5.33 -22.16 -32.61
CA ALA A 3 4.74 -21.87 -31.31
C ALA A 3 3.82 -20.62 -31.40
N ASN A 4 2.57 -20.79 -31.02
CA ASN A 4 1.53 -19.76 -31.05
C ASN A 4 1.93 -18.54 -30.17
N PRO A 5 2.11 -17.33 -30.75
CA PRO A 5 2.51 -16.13 -30.01
C PRO A 5 1.46 -15.67 -28.99
N ALA A 6 0.21 -16.11 -29.11
CA ALA A 6 -0.87 -15.74 -28.17
C ALA A 6 -0.73 -16.36 -26.76
N ARG A 7 0.09 -17.39 -26.57
CA ARG A 7 0.35 -17.98 -25.23
C ARG A 7 1.34 -17.19 -24.38
N ARG A 8 2.23 -16.38 -24.99
CA ARG A 8 3.21 -15.58 -24.27
C ARG A 8 2.68 -14.27 -23.67
N ALA A 9 1.51 -13.82 -24.13
CA ALA A 9 0.90 -12.58 -23.64
C ALA A 9 0.12 -12.76 -22.31
N LYS A 10 -0.20 -13.99 -21.88
CA LYS A 10 -1.01 -14.27 -20.70
C LYS A 10 -0.21 -14.35 -19.38
N ASP A 11 1.11 -14.44 -19.45
CA ASP A 11 1.95 -14.65 -18.24
C ASP A 11 2.65 -13.39 -17.71
N ARG A 12 2.39 -12.23 -18.30
CA ARG A 12 2.83 -10.96 -17.75
C ARG A 12 1.66 -10.25 -17.05
N ALA A 13 0.98 -10.95 -16.15
CA ALA A 13 0.12 -10.28 -15.19
C ALA A 13 0.99 -9.30 -14.40
N VAL A 14 0.84 -8.01 -14.65
CA VAL A 14 1.43 -6.97 -13.81
C VAL A 14 0.99 -7.30 -12.39
N ARG A 15 1.91 -7.73 -11.54
CA ARG A 15 1.62 -8.00 -10.13
C ARG A 15 1.26 -6.67 -9.49
N THR A 16 -0.02 -6.40 -9.36
CA THR A 16 -0.51 -5.23 -8.65
C THR A 16 -0.11 -5.34 -7.20
N ASP A 17 0.63 -4.35 -6.71
CA ASP A 17 0.96 -4.27 -5.30
C ASP A 17 -0.27 -3.80 -4.52
N SER A 18 -0.83 -4.67 -3.71
CA SER A 18 -2.03 -4.40 -2.91
C SER A 18 -1.71 -4.06 -1.44
N ARG A 19 -0.42 -3.88 -1.08
CA ARG A 19 -0.03 -3.65 0.34
C ARG A 19 -0.70 -2.42 0.92
N LEU A 20 -0.71 -1.31 0.19
CA LEU A 20 -1.35 -0.08 0.65
C LEU A 20 -2.84 -0.30 0.92
N SER A 21 -3.62 -0.76 -0.07
CA SER A 21 -5.07 -0.94 0.09
C SER A 21 -5.42 -1.96 1.18
N ARG A 22 -4.64 -3.03 1.30
CA ARG A 22 -4.83 -4.05 2.36
C ARG A 22 -4.56 -3.48 3.75
N MET A 23 -3.51 -2.67 3.91
CA MET A 23 -3.20 -2.07 5.21
C MET A 23 -4.15 -0.94 5.58
N LEU A 24 -4.60 -0.14 4.62
CA LEU A 24 -5.68 0.81 4.85
C LEU A 24 -6.96 0.11 5.34
N HIS A 25 -7.33 -1.01 4.71
CA HIS A 25 -8.45 -1.83 5.13
C HIS A 25 -8.30 -2.29 6.59
N VAL A 26 -7.12 -2.84 6.95
CA VAL A 26 -6.82 -3.27 8.33
C VAL A 26 -6.94 -2.12 9.32
N LEU A 27 -6.28 -0.98 9.03
CA LEU A 27 -6.26 0.17 9.93
C LEU A 27 -7.67 0.74 10.17
N LEU A 28 -8.52 0.77 9.14
CA LEU A 28 -9.92 1.21 9.29
C LEU A 28 -10.76 0.24 10.13
N HIS A 29 -10.53 -1.07 10.01
CA HIS A 29 -11.16 -2.05 10.89
C HIS A 29 -10.66 -1.92 12.32
N MET A 30 -9.34 -1.79 12.54
CA MET A 30 -8.76 -1.60 13.86
C MET A 30 -9.29 -0.33 14.54
N ALA A 31 -9.50 0.74 13.78
CA ALA A 31 -10.05 2.00 14.30
C ALA A 31 -11.47 1.89 14.87
N ARG A 32 -12.20 0.84 14.49
CA ARG A 32 -13.58 0.56 14.92
C ARG A 32 -13.70 -0.65 15.84
N HIS A 33 -12.61 -1.36 16.05
CA HIS A 33 -12.57 -2.56 16.88
C HIS A 33 -12.25 -2.19 18.32
N ASP A 34 -12.99 -2.72 19.26
CA ASP A 34 -12.72 -2.55 20.69
C ASP A 34 -11.56 -3.47 21.09
N GLY A 35 -10.40 -2.85 21.34
CA GLY A 35 -9.18 -3.54 21.78
C GLY A 35 -8.28 -4.03 20.63
N PRO A 36 -7.17 -4.74 20.97
CA PRO A 36 -6.18 -5.18 20.00
C PRO A 36 -6.71 -6.29 19.07
N MET A 37 -6.24 -6.28 17.82
CA MET A 37 -6.51 -7.35 16.85
C MET A 37 -5.28 -8.26 16.70
N THR A 38 -5.46 -9.57 16.79
CA THR A 38 -4.36 -10.53 16.64
C THR A 38 -3.91 -10.63 15.17
N SER A 39 -2.64 -11.00 14.94
CA SER A 39 -2.14 -11.26 13.58
C SER A 39 -2.94 -12.33 12.85
N GLU A 40 -3.45 -13.31 13.58
CA GLU A 40 -4.30 -14.40 13.06
C GLU A 40 -5.67 -13.89 12.60
N ALA A 41 -6.29 -12.97 13.36
CA ALA A 41 -7.56 -12.35 12.99
C ALA A 41 -7.39 -11.48 11.72
N ILE A 42 -6.37 -10.65 11.70
CA ILE A 42 -6.02 -9.81 10.53
C ILE A 42 -5.72 -10.69 9.31
N ALA A 43 -4.97 -11.80 9.50
CA ALA A 43 -4.63 -12.70 8.40
C ALA A 43 -5.88 -13.37 7.80
N ARG A 44 -6.82 -13.79 8.62
CA ARG A 44 -8.12 -14.33 8.15
C ARG A 44 -8.90 -13.28 7.35
N MET A 45 -8.99 -12.06 7.85
CA MET A 45 -9.68 -10.96 7.18
C MET A 45 -9.08 -10.66 5.81
N LEU A 46 -7.76 -10.74 5.69
CA LEU A 46 -7.04 -10.46 4.44
C LEU A 46 -6.85 -11.68 3.53
N GLY A 47 -7.21 -12.89 3.96
CA GLY A 47 -6.91 -14.13 3.23
C GLY A 47 -5.40 -14.35 3.05
N THR A 48 -4.59 -14.13 4.10
CA THR A 48 -3.13 -14.20 4.04
C THR A 48 -2.55 -14.96 5.24
N ASN A 49 -1.21 -15.01 5.33
CA ASN A 49 -0.49 -15.68 6.40
C ASN A 49 -0.18 -14.69 7.55
N PRO A 50 -0.33 -15.07 8.84
CA PRO A 50 0.01 -14.24 9.99
C PRO A 50 1.46 -13.73 10.01
N VAL A 51 2.41 -14.47 9.42
CA VAL A 51 3.81 -14.02 9.31
C VAL A 51 3.93 -12.80 8.40
N VAL A 52 3.18 -12.77 7.29
CA VAL A 52 3.13 -11.62 6.38
C VAL A 52 2.51 -10.42 7.10
N VAL A 53 1.43 -10.63 7.85
CA VAL A 53 0.81 -9.60 8.68
C VAL A 53 1.81 -9.02 9.67
N ARG A 54 2.49 -9.84 10.46
CA ARG A 54 3.48 -9.35 11.45
C ARG A 54 4.58 -8.51 10.82
N ARG A 55 5.09 -8.91 9.65
CA ARG A 55 6.12 -8.17 8.94
C ARG A 55 5.62 -6.80 8.47
N THR A 56 4.41 -6.73 7.93
CA THR A 56 3.86 -5.46 7.45
C THR A 56 3.45 -4.56 8.61
N MET A 57 2.86 -5.11 9.66
CA MET A 57 2.51 -4.37 10.87
C MET A 57 3.73 -3.85 11.62
N ALA A 58 4.88 -4.55 11.52
CA ALA A 58 6.14 -4.05 12.08
C ALA A 58 6.57 -2.72 11.45
N GLY A 59 6.42 -2.54 10.14
CA GLY A 59 6.68 -1.26 9.48
C GLY A 59 5.77 -0.13 9.98
N LEU A 60 4.49 -0.41 10.19
CA LEU A 60 3.54 0.56 10.76
C LEU A 60 3.87 0.89 12.22
N ARG A 61 4.34 -0.10 13.00
CA ARG A 61 4.79 0.10 14.39
C ARG A 61 6.06 0.96 14.43
N ASP A 62 7.02 0.68 13.58
CA ASP A 62 8.29 1.41 13.53
C ASP A 62 8.08 2.87 13.09
N ALA A 63 7.02 3.14 12.32
CA ALA A 63 6.54 4.48 11.99
C ALA A 63 5.68 5.12 13.11
N GLY A 64 5.32 4.38 14.17
CA GLY A 64 4.54 4.88 15.30
C GLY A 64 3.02 4.90 15.09
N TYR A 65 2.51 4.29 14.02
CA TYR A 65 1.06 4.32 13.72
C TYR A 65 0.27 3.24 14.46
N VAL A 66 0.92 2.14 14.80
CA VAL A 66 0.35 1.07 15.61
C VAL A 66 1.32 0.65 16.71
N ARG A 67 0.79 0.00 17.75
CA ARG A 67 1.59 -0.65 18.80
C ARG A 67 1.21 -2.11 18.89
N SER A 68 2.12 -2.94 19.40
CA SER A 68 1.83 -4.33 19.76
C SER A 68 1.62 -4.45 21.26
N GLU A 69 0.56 -5.12 21.65
CA GLU A 69 0.24 -5.46 23.04
C GLU A 69 0.52 -6.94 23.27
N LYS A 70 1.26 -7.25 24.35
CA LYS A 70 1.65 -8.62 24.70
C LYS A 70 0.63 -9.24 25.68
N GLY A 71 0.64 -10.57 25.77
CA GLY A 71 -0.13 -11.32 26.76
C GLY A 71 -1.47 -11.83 26.24
N HIS A 72 -2.28 -12.31 27.19
CA HIS A 72 -3.61 -12.81 26.87
C HIS A 72 -4.52 -11.66 26.42
N GLY A 73 -5.11 -11.79 25.23
CA GLY A 73 -5.89 -10.70 24.62
C GLY A 73 -5.03 -9.62 23.91
N GLY A 74 -3.72 -9.85 23.78
CA GLY A 74 -2.81 -8.96 23.06
C GLY A 74 -3.00 -8.98 21.54
N GLY A 75 -2.26 -8.12 20.86
CA GLY A 75 -2.33 -7.97 19.41
C GLY A 75 -1.85 -6.59 18.96
N TRP A 76 -2.38 -6.11 17.87
CA TRP A 76 -2.08 -4.81 17.29
C TRP A 76 -3.18 -3.81 17.60
N ALA A 77 -2.81 -2.62 18.05
CA ALA A 77 -3.72 -1.51 18.34
C ALA A 77 -3.24 -0.22 17.66
N ILE A 78 -4.17 0.67 17.33
CA ILE A 78 -3.83 2.01 16.81
C ILE A 78 -3.07 2.78 17.91
N ALA A 79 -2.01 3.47 17.54
CA ALA A 79 -1.19 4.29 18.44
C ALA A 79 -1.17 5.77 18.06
N ALA A 80 -1.43 6.10 16.79
CA ALA A 80 -1.44 7.46 16.28
C ALA A 80 -2.85 8.04 16.18
N ASP A 81 -2.94 9.37 16.16
CA ASP A 81 -4.13 10.08 15.78
C ASP A 81 -4.37 9.94 14.27
N LEU A 82 -5.51 9.36 13.90
CA LEU A 82 -5.87 9.09 12.50
C LEU A 82 -6.04 10.38 11.66
N GLU A 83 -6.26 11.52 12.27
CA GLU A 83 -6.30 12.82 11.56
C GLU A 83 -4.90 13.20 11.04
N THR A 84 -3.85 12.74 11.69
CA THR A 84 -2.46 13.10 11.36
C THR A 84 -1.76 12.10 10.45
N VAL A 85 -2.36 10.93 10.19
CA VAL A 85 -1.78 9.87 9.35
C VAL A 85 -2.43 9.89 7.97
N SER A 86 -1.65 10.18 6.94
CA SER A 86 -2.11 10.19 5.55
C SER A 86 -1.96 8.81 4.87
N LEU A 87 -2.60 8.64 3.70
CA LEU A 87 -2.41 7.45 2.86
C LEU A 87 -0.95 7.32 2.42
N LEU A 88 -0.26 8.43 2.19
CA LEU A 88 1.15 8.44 1.82
C LEU A 88 2.04 7.91 2.96
N ASP A 89 1.72 8.27 4.18
CA ASP A 89 2.45 7.80 5.36
C ASP A 89 2.33 6.28 5.52
N VAL A 90 1.12 5.74 5.34
CA VAL A 90 0.90 4.30 5.34
C VAL A 90 1.66 3.62 4.20
N HIS A 91 1.63 4.19 2.98
CA HIS A 91 2.37 3.66 1.83
C HIS A 91 3.87 3.53 2.13
N ARG A 92 4.47 4.56 2.71
CA ARG A 92 5.88 4.58 3.10
C ARG A 92 6.20 3.55 4.19
N ALA A 93 5.36 3.48 5.22
CA ALA A 93 5.55 2.58 6.35
C ALA A 93 5.48 1.09 5.98
N VAL A 94 4.65 0.72 5.00
CA VAL A 94 4.56 -0.67 4.53
C VAL A 94 5.63 -1.06 3.51
N GLY A 95 6.61 -0.18 3.28
CA GLY A 95 7.66 -0.41 2.28
C GLY A 95 7.08 -0.47 0.87
N GLY A 96 6.17 0.46 0.54
CA GLY A 96 5.53 0.54 -0.76
C GLY A 96 6.56 0.61 -1.89
N PRO A 97 6.31 -0.04 -3.04
CA PRO A 97 7.16 0.06 -4.21
C PRO A 97 7.15 1.49 -4.75
N ARG A 98 8.02 1.76 -5.72
CA ARG A 98 7.89 2.97 -6.52
C ARG A 98 6.47 3.06 -7.08
N LEU A 99 5.87 4.24 -7.01
CA LEU A 99 4.49 4.46 -7.46
C LEU A 99 4.34 4.20 -8.96
N PHE A 100 5.41 4.43 -9.73
CA PHE A 100 5.49 4.07 -11.14
C PHE A 100 6.70 3.15 -11.39
N ALA A 101 6.44 2.03 -12.08
CA ALA A 101 7.46 1.06 -12.50
C ALA A 101 7.80 1.19 -13.99
N ILE A 102 7.50 2.34 -14.59
CA ILE A 102 7.89 2.66 -15.96
C ILE A 102 9.29 3.28 -15.90
N GLY A 103 10.22 2.77 -16.69
CA GLY A 103 11.60 3.26 -16.69
C GLY A 103 12.30 2.91 -17.99
N ASN A 104 13.48 3.45 -18.18
CA ASN A 104 14.33 3.19 -19.34
C ASN A 104 15.19 1.96 -19.09
N GLU A 105 15.23 1.05 -20.07
CA GLU A 105 16.11 -0.12 -20.02
C GLU A 105 17.59 0.27 -20.20
N HIS A 106 17.85 1.43 -20.85
CA HIS A 106 19.20 1.94 -21.15
C HIS A 106 19.35 3.40 -20.73
N PRO A 107 19.70 3.67 -19.45
CA PRO A 107 19.88 5.04 -18.96
C PRO A 107 21.06 5.78 -19.64
N ASP A 108 22.05 5.03 -20.16
CA ASP A 108 23.26 5.56 -20.81
C ASP A 108 23.16 5.55 -22.34
N ALA A 109 21.99 5.84 -22.89
CA ALA A 109 21.76 5.82 -24.32
C ALA A 109 22.79 6.69 -25.08
N ALA A 110 23.46 6.10 -26.06
CA ALA A 110 24.41 6.81 -26.92
C ALA A 110 23.70 7.66 -27.98
N CYS A 111 22.49 7.32 -28.35
CA CYS A 111 21.68 8.00 -29.36
C CYS A 111 21.04 9.28 -28.83
N ALA A 112 21.23 10.39 -29.53
CA ALA A 112 20.68 11.69 -29.16
C ALA A 112 19.12 11.68 -29.14
N VAL A 113 18.48 10.96 -30.06
CA VAL A 113 17.02 10.82 -30.12
C VAL A 113 16.52 10.07 -28.91
N GLU A 114 17.18 8.98 -28.52
CA GLU A 114 16.83 8.19 -27.34
C GLU A 114 16.95 9.01 -26.06
N LYS A 115 17.97 9.85 -25.93
CA LYS A 115 18.10 10.77 -24.78
C LYS A 115 16.93 11.74 -24.68
N VAL A 116 16.50 12.32 -25.78
CA VAL A 116 15.37 13.26 -25.81
C VAL A 116 14.06 12.56 -25.43
N VAL A 117 13.82 11.35 -25.98
CA VAL A 117 12.64 10.55 -25.65
C VAL A 117 12.65 10.15 -24.17
N ASN A 118 13.77 9.68 -23.66
CA ASN A 118 13.92 9.26 -22.26
C ASN A 118 13.67 10.45 -21.32
N ALA A 119 14.24 11.62 -21.61
CA ALA A 119 14.01 12.81 -20.80
C ALA A 119 12.53 13.21 -20.76
N ALA A 120 11.83 13.19 -21.90
CA ALA A 120 10.41 13.52 -21.96
C ALA A 120 9.54 12.53 -21.15
N VAL A 121 9.86 11.23 -21.21
CA VAL A 121 9.17 10.21 -20.42
C VAL A 121 9.44 10.37 -18.93
N GLU A 122 10.69 10.63 -18.56
CA GLU A 122 11.08 10.85 -17.15
C GLU A 122 10.42 12.11 -16.56
N ASP A 123 10.33 13.20 -17.33
CA ASP A 123 9.64 14.42 -16.88
C ASP A 123 8.15 14.17 -16.66
N ALA A 124 7.48 13.50 -17.59
CA ALA A 124 6.06 13.14 -17.44
C ALA A 124 5.81 12.23 -16.22
N LEU A 125 6.68 11.25 -15.98
CA LEU A 125 6.58 10.37 -14.82
C LEU A 125 6.80 11.13 -13.51
N ARG A 126 7.74 12.06 -13.48
CA ARG A 126 8.03 12.89 -12.30
C ARG A 126 6.85 13.80 -11.95
N GLU A 127 6.20 14.40 -12.95
CA GLU A 127 5.00 15.21 -12.76
C GLU A 127 3.84 14.36 -12.22
N ALA A 128 3.61 13.18 -12.81
CA ALA A 128 2.58 12.26 -12.37
C ALA A 128 2.83 11.75 -10.93
N GLU A 129 4.09 11.44 -10.59
CA GLU A 129 4.46 11.02 -9.23
C GLU A 129 4.23 12.15 -8.21
N THR A 130 4.61 13.38 -8.57
CA THR A 130 4.39 14.56 -7.72
C THR A 130 2.91 14.75 -7.42
N LEU A 131 2.05 14.66 -8.43
CA LEU A 131 0.60 14.77 -8.26
C LEU A 131 0.05 13.64 -7.37
N LEU A 132 0.47 12.40 -7.61
CA LEU A 132 0.01 11.25 -6.84
C LEU A 132 0.44 11.34 -5.37
N VAL A 133 1.69 11.69 -5.10
CA VAL A 133 2.23 11.92 -3.75
C VAL A 133 1.44 13.00 -3.03
N ALA A 134 1.15 14.13 -3.69
CA ALA A 134 0.36 15.19 -3.11
C ALA A 134 -1.07 14.73 -2.77
N ARG A 135 -1.71 13.96 -3.64
CA ARG A 135 -3.06 13.43 -3.42
C ARG A 135 -3.11 12.41 -2.30
N LEU A 136 -2.16 11.48 -2.23
CA LEU A 136 -2.07 10.51 -1.14
C LEU A 136 -1.75 11.18 0.20
N GLY A 137 -0.94 12.25 0.19
CA GLY A 137 -0.61 13.03 1.38
C GLY A 137 -1.75 13.91 1.89
N ALA A 138 -2.71 14.26 1.03
CA ALA A 138 -3.84 15.13 1.37
C ALA A 138 -5.02 14.39 2.02
N VAL A 139 -5.05 13.05 1.98
CA VAL A 139 -6.15 12.25 2.53
C VAL A 139 -5.70 11.58 3.82
N SER A 140 -6.37 11.87 4.94
CA SER A 140 -6.10 11.23 6.24
C SER A 140 -6.88 9.92 6.42
N LEU A 141 -6.40 9.06 7.33
CA LEU A 141 -7.14 7.86 7.74
C LEU A 141 -8.48 8.21 8.38
N ALA A 142 -8.58 9.31 9.12
CA ALA A 142 -9.82 9.76 9.73
C ALA A 142 -10.85 10.18 8.67
N GLU A 143 -10.42 10.83 7.60
CA GLU A 143 -11.30 11.16 6.47
C GLU A 143 -11.88 9.90 5.82
N LEU A 144 -11.06 8.88 5.57
CA LEU A 144 -11.54 7.59 5.08
C LEU A 144 -12.49 6.90 6.06
N ALA A 145 -12.19 6.93 7.35
CA ALA A 145 -13.04 6.33 8.38
C ALA A 145 -14.43 6.98 8.42
N ARG A 146 -14.52 8.30 8.24
CA ARG A 146 -15.79 9.03 8.14
C ARG A 146 -16.58 8.63 6.88
N SER A 147 -15.92 8.49 5.75
CA SER A 147 -16.55 8.09 4.49
C SER A 147 -17.10 6.67 4.52
N PHE A 148 -16.51 5.81 5.34
CA PHE A 148 -16.90 4.41 5.50
C PHE A 148 -18.07 4.20 6.46
N ALA A 149 -18.29 5.11 7.40
CA ALA A 149 -19.31 4.98 8.46
C ALA A 149 -20.74 4.70 7.98
N PRO A 150 -21.21 5.23 6.83
CA PRO A 150 -22.58 4.99 6.36
C PRO A 150 -22.80 3.62 5.69
N HIS A 151 -21.75 2.89 5.32
CA HIS A 151 -21.84 1.74 4.43
C HIS A 151 -21.63 0.37 5.11
N CYS A 152 -21.30 0.33 6.41
CA CYS A 152 -21.13 -0.90 7.16
C CYS A 152 -22.20 -1.07 8.23
N ALA A 153 -23.11 -1.99 7.98
CA ALA A 153 -23.86 -2.63 9.07
C ALA A 153 -22.89 -3.41 9.97
N PRO A 154 -23.10 -3.45 11.30
CA PRO A 154 -22.26 -4.26 12.18
C PRO A 154 -22.35 -5.71 11.73
N VAL A 155 -21.21 -6.33 11.49
CA VAL A 155 -21.12 -7.77 11.28
C VAL A 155 -21.36 -8.42 12.65
N SER A 156 -22.51 -9.04 12.79
CA SER A 156 -22.90 -9.83 13.97
C SER A 156 -22.01 -11.06 14.11
#